data_794ce850a995363fdaeeeaf99631155f
#
_entry.id   794ce850a995363fdaeeeaf99631155f
#
_cell.length_a   1.000
_cell.length_b   1.000
_cell.length_c   1.000
_cell.angle_alpha   90.00
_cell.angle_beta   90.00
_cell.angle_gamma   90.00
#
_symmetry.space_group_name_H-M   'P 1'
#
loop_
_entity.id
_entity.type
_entity.pdbx_description
1 polymer ?
#
loop_
_entity_poly.entity_id
_entity_poly.type
_entity_poly.pdbx_seq_one_letter_code
_entity_poly.pdbx_strand_id
1 'polypeptide(L)'
;MRYDSICEAFFIERPNRFIAHVLLDGDEVVCHVKNTGRCRELLVPGARVVLSRGANPLRKTAYDLISVYKGERLVNMDSQSPNAIAAEYLPRLFPDLTSFRQEVAWGDSRFDFCGVKGGRSFYLEVKGVTLEQADRTYFPDAPTERGAKHLRELTKLQQSGTDAYVLFVIQMQDVLSLEANRRTDPAFADALLAARAAGVGVYAVDCLVTPDSVTAQSTVPVLFL
;
A
#
# COMPACT_ATOMS: atom_id res chain seq x y z
N MET A 1 5.51 -3.60 -11.17
CA MET A 1 6.57 -2.69 -10.69
C MET A 1 7.85 -3.47 -10.41
N ARG A 2 9.04 -2.94 -10.77
CA ARG A 2 10.34 -3.62 -10.57
C ARG A 2 11.32 -2.72 -9.83
N TYR A 3 12.23 -3.35 -9.10
CA TYR A 3 13.37 -2.71 -8.42
C TYR A 3 14.66 -3.16 -9.08
N ASP A 4 15.60 -2.23 -9.23
CA ASP A 4 16.93 -2.51 -9.76
C ASP A 4 17.94 -2.68 -8.61
N SER A 5 19.03 -3.41 -8.91
CA SER A 5 20.21 -3.52 -8.01
C SER A 5 19.82 -3.90 -6.58
N ILE A 6 19.13 -5.03 -6.43
CA ILE A 6 18.71 -5.55 -5.14
C ILE A 6 19.82 -6.35 -4.45
N CYS A 7 19.82 -6.35 -3.11
CA CYS A 7 20.60 -7.25 -2.26
C CYS A 7 19.82 -7.63 -1.01
N GLU A 8 20.17 -8.76 -0.40
CA GLU A 8 19.58 -9.20 0.87
C GLU A 8 20.48 -8.81 2.04
N ALA A 9 19.86 -8.51 3.18
CA ALA A 9 20.53 -8.12 4.41
C ALA A 9 19.72 -8.62 5.61
N PHE A 10 20.24 -8.43 6.82
CA PHE A 10 19.53 -8.72 8.05
C PHE A 10 19.27 -7.43 8.83
N PHE A 11 18.02 -7.24 9.24
CA PHE A 11 17.61 -6.08 10.00
C PHE A 11 18.22 -6.07 11.40
N ILE A 12 18.79 -4.94 11.81
CA ILE A 12 19.33 -4.71 13.14
C ILE A 12 18.34 -3.90 13.97
N GLU A 13 18.12 -2.64 13.58
CA GLU A 13 17.23 -1.73 14.29
C GLU A 13 16.67 -0.62 13.38
N ARG A 14 15.63 0.05 13.88
CA ARG A 14 15.02 1.22 13.23
C ARG A 14 14.95 2.39 14.22
N PRO A 15 15.99 3.24 14.32
CA PRO A 15 16.05 4.32 15.31
C PRO A 15 15.00 5.40 15.09
N ASN A 16 14.52 5.56 13.85
CA ASN A 16 13.42 6.47 13.52
C ASN A 16 12.66 5.97 12.28
N ARG A 17 11.55 6.67 11.91
CA ARG A 17 10.67 6.23 10.81
C ARG A 17 11.32 6.22 9.41
N PHE A 18 12.48 6.82 9.23
CA PHE A 18 13.13 6.99 7.93
C PHE A 18 14.40 6.18 7.76
N ILE A 19 15.01 5.73 8.87
CA ILE A 19 16.33 5.10 8.90
C ILE A 19 16.23 3.72 9.54
N ALA A 20 16.88 2.76 8.93
CA ALA A 20 17.16 1.45 9.51
C ALA A 20 18.63 1.11 9.39
N HIS A 21 19.11 0.32 10.33
CA HIS A 21 20.44 -0.32 10.35
C HIS A 21 20.27 -1.78 9.98
N VAL A 22 21.10 -2.27 9.08
CA VAL A 22 21.08 -3.63 8.58
C VAL A 22 22.49 -4.21 8.50
N LEU A 23 22.61 -5.52 8.62
CA LEU A 23 23.86 -6.25 8.39
C LEU A 23 23.88 -6.72 6.93
N LEU A 24 24.76 -6.14 6.11
CA LEU A 24 24.96 -6.49 4.70
C LEU A 24 26.38 -7.00 4.52
N ASP A 25 26.53 -8.26 4.08
CA ASP A 25 27.84 -8.92 3.85
C ASP A 25 28.80 -8.84 5.04
N GLY A 26 28.28 -8.78 6.26
CA GLY A 26 29.07 -8.71 7.49
C GLY A 26 29.31 -7.29 8.02
N ASP A 27 28.96 -6.27 7.25
CA ASP A 27 29.09 -4.85 7.65
C ASP A 27 27.74 -4.25 8.04
N GLU A 28 27.76 -3.37 9.04
CA GLU A 28 26.58 -2.57 9.38
C GLU A 28 26.40 -1.42 8.39
N VAL A 29 25.24 -1.39 7.74
CA VAL A 29 24.88 -0.39 6.72
C VAL A 29 23.63 0.36 7.14
N VAL A 30 23.65 1.68 6.95
CA VAL A 30 22.49 2.55 7.15
C VAL A 30 21.69 2.64 5.87
N CYS A 31 20.40 2.31 5.92
CA CYS A 31 19.48 2.40 4.78
C CYS A 31 18.27 3.29 5.07
N HIS A 32 17.65 3.81 4.01
CA HIS A 32 16.41 4.56 4.10
C HIS A 32 15.21 3.61 4.11
N VAL A 33 14.21 3.90 4.94
CA VAL A 33 12.93 3.17 4.98
C VAL A 33 11.87 4.03 4.29
N LYS A 34 11.40 3.61 3.13
CA LYS A 34 10.34 4.28 2.37
C LYS A 34 8.94 4.06 2.92
N ASN A 35 8.81 3.86 4.21
CA ASN A 35 7.52 3.63 4.87
C ASN A 35 7.47 4.40 6.18
N THR A 36 6.48 5.27 6.34
CA THR A 36 6.28 6.03 7.57
C THR A 36 5.45 5.26 8.61
N GLY A 37 4.83 4.14 8.24
CA GLY A 37 4.14 3.20 9.13
C GLY A 37 5.09 2.61 10.17
N ARG A 38 4.53 2.07 11.23
CA ARG A 38 5.34 1.51 12.34
C ARG A 38 6.03 0.22 11.94
N CYS A 39 5.33 -0.68 11.24
CA CYS A 39 5.82 -1.98 10.74
C CYS A 39 6.62 -2.77 11.80
N ARG A 40 6.23 -2.68 13.09
CA ARG A 40 6.97 -3.29 14.19
C ARG A 40 6.92 -4.82 14.17
N GLU A 41 5.82 -5.36 13.65
CA GLU A 41 5.58 -6.78 13.46
C GLU A 41 6.41 -7.38 12.32
N LEU A 42 6.95 -6.54 11.45
CA LEU A 42 7.80 -6.93 10.32
C LEU A 42 9.27 -6.70 10.61
N LEU A 43 9.61 -5.49 11.08
CA LEU A 43 10.99 -5.07 11.34
C LEU A 43 11.42 -5.50 12.75
N VAL A 44 11.65 -6.79 12.91
CA VAL A 44 12.21 -7.40 14.14
C VAL A 44 13.70 -7.68 13.95
N PRO A 45 14.55 -7.49 14.98
CA PRO A 45 15.99 -7.79 14.88
C PRO A 45 16.25 -9.21 14.34
N GLY A 46 17.14 -9.31 13.35
CA GLY A 46 17.46 -10.55 12.65
C GLY A 46 16.53 -10.91 11.50
N ALA A 47 15.46 -10.13 11.23
CA ALA A 47 14.61 -10.36 10.07
C ALA A 47 15.40 -10.19 8.76
N ARG A 48 15.24 -11.12 7.82
CA ARG A 48 15.81 -11.02 6.47
C ARG A 48 15.05 -9.93 5.70
N VAL A 49 15.79 -9.00 5.11
CA VAL A 49 15.25 -7.85 4.37
C VAL A 49 15.84 -7.76 2.98
N VAL A 50 15.12 -7.10 2.08
CA VAL A 50 15.60 -6.80 0.74
C VAL A 50 15.84 -5.30 0.63
N LEU A 51 16.99 -4.94 0.13
CA LEU A 51 17.42 -3.57 -0.13
C LEU A 51 17.49 -3.34 -1.64
N SER A 52 17.12 -2.13 -2.07
CA SER A 52 17.38 -1.64 -3.42
C SER A 52 18.42 -0.52 -3.37
N ARG A 53 19.45 -0.59 -4.19
CA ARG A 53 20.46 0.46 -4.27
C ARG A 53 19.91 1.66 -5.04
N GLY A 54 19.99 2.85 -4.43
CA GLY A 54 19.56 4.09 -5.07
C GLY A 54 20.44 4.46 -6.26
N ALA A 55 19.83 4.91 -7.35
CA ALA A 55 20.55 5.31 -8.56
C ALA A 55 21.41 6.59 -8.38
N ASN A 56 21.03 7.49 -7.46
CA ASN A 56 21.75 8.72 -7.21
C ASN A 56 22.89 8.52 -6.19
N PRO A 57 24.17 8.60 -6.61
CA PRO A 57 25.32 8.37 -5.72
C PRO A 57 25.51 9.48 -4.65
N LEU A 58 24.83 10.63 -4.79
CA LEU A 58 24.93 11.76 -3.85
C LEU A 58 23.95 11.64 -2.67
N ARG A 59 23.17 10.56 -2.59
CA ARG A 59 22.25 10.30 -1.47
C ARG A 59 23.03 10.05 -0.17
N LYS A 60 22.44 10.46 0.95
CA LYS A 60 22.98 10.20 2.30
C LYS A 60 22.97 8.68 2.64
N THR A 61 22.03 7.94 2.08
CA THR A 61 21.90 6.48 2.22
C THR A 61 21.98 5.85 0.85
N ALA A 62 22.85 4.87 0.67
CA ALA A 62 23.03 4.17 -0.60
C ALA A 62 21.85 3.23 -0.94
N TYR A 63 21.14 2.76 0.09
CA TYR A 63 20.10 1.73 -0.03
C TYR A 63 18.75 2.22 0.52
N ASP A 64 17.68 1.70 -0.09
CA ASP A 64 16.31 1.74 0.40
C ASP A 64 15.90 0.33 0.86
N LEU A 65 15.37 0.20 2.06
CA LEU A 65 14.74 -1.04 2.52
C LEU A 65 13.36 -1.13 1.89
N ILE A 66 13.16 -2.13 1.01
CA ILE A 66 11.96 -2.25 0.17
C ILE A 66 11.05 -3.41 0.56
N SER A 67 11.61 -4.50 1.10
CA SER A 67 10.82 -5.67 1.50
C SER A 67 11.42 -6.36 2.72
N VAL A 68 10.60 -7.13 3.43
CA VAL A 68 11.00 -7.90 4.61
C VAL A 68 10.35 -9.28 4.59
N TYR A 69 11.07 -10.29 5.00
CA TYR A 69 10.53 -11.63 5.19
C TYR A 69 9.87 -11.77 6.57
N LYS A 70 8.61 -12.16 6.58
CA LYS A 70 7.87 -12.61 7.76
C LYS A 70 7.69 -14.12 7.67
N GLY A 71 8.60 -14.88 8.28
CA GLY A 71 8.74 -16.30 7.97
C GLY A 71 9.14 -16.48 6.50
N GLU A 72 8.38 -17.28 5.76
CA GLU A 72 8.60 -17.50 4.32
C GLU A 72 7.91 -16.44 3.44
N ARG A 73 6.98 -15.64 3.99
CA ARG A 73 6.25 -14.62 3.24
C ARG A 73 7.09 -13.37 3.06
N LEU A 74 7.29 -12.96 1.81
CA LEU A 74 7.92 -11.67 1.50
C LEU A 74 6.87 -10.58 1.45
N VAL A 75 7.05 -9.55 2.26
CA VAL A 75 6.17 -8.38 2.34
C VAL A 75 6.91 -7.18 1.78
N ASN A 76 6.39 -6.59 0.71
CA ASN A 76 6.89 -5.30 0.23
C ASN A 76 6.41 -4.20 1.16
N MET A 77 7.30 -3.31 1.56
CA MET A 77 6.97 -2.22 2.47
C MET A 77 7.27 -0.83 1.92
N ASP A 78 7.59 -0.72 0.64
CA ASP A 78 7.71 0.57 -0.04
C ASP A 78 6.33 1.23 -0.16
N SER A 79 6.11 2.33 0.57
CA SER A 79 4.84 3.06 0.57
C SER A 79 4.53 3.78 -0.76
N GLN A 80 5.48 3.85 -1.68
CA GLN A 80 5.29 4.41 -3.02
C GLN A 80 4.84 3.34 -4.04
N SER A 81 5.08 2.06 -3.74
CA SER A 81 4.74 0.97 -4.65
C SER A 81 3.23 0.80 -4.92
N PRO A 82 2.31 1.01 -3.95
CA PRO A 82 0.89 0.80 -4.18
C PRO A 82 0.31 1.58 -5.36
N ASN A 83 0.72 2.84 -5.54
CA ASN A 83 0.23 3.66 -6.65
C ASN A 83 0.76 3.17 -8.01
N ALA A 84 2.02 2.75 -8.08
CA ALA A 84 2.58 2.17 -9.30
C ALA A 84 1.89 0.84 -9.66
N ILE A 85 1.67 -0.03 -8.65
CA ILE A 85 0.97 -1.31 -8.80
C ILE A 85 -0.48 -1.07 -9.24
N ALA A 86 -1.17 -0.11 -8.62
CA ALA A 86 -2.53 0.25 -8.99
C ALA A 86 -2.62 0.73 -10.45
N ALA A 87 -1.67 1.58 -10.90
CA ALA A 87 -1.64 2.04 -12.29
C ALA A 87 -1.52 0.89 -13.30
N GLU A 88 -0.68 -0.11 -13.01
CA GLU A 88 -0.54 -1.32 -13.82
C GLU A 88 -1.80 -2.21 -13.77
N TYR A 89 -2.52 -2.20 -12.64
CA TYR A 89 -3.69 -3.06 -12.41
C TYR A 89 -5.01 -2.46 -12.91
N LEU A 90 -5.12 -1.13 -13.01
CA LEU A 90 -6.35 -0.43 -13.41
C LEU A 90 -7.01 -0.97 -14.69
N PRO A 91 -6.28 -1.31 -15.78
CA PRO A 91 -6.90 -1.88 -16.99
C PRO A 91 -7.53 -3.27 -16.76
N ARG A 92 -7.02 -4.02 -15.78
CA ARG A 92 -7.60 -5.31 -15.38
C ARG A 92 -8.80 -5.12 -14.45
N LEU A 93 -8.74 -4.12 -13.56
CA LEU A 93 -9.83 -3.80 -12.65
C LEU A 93 -11.03 -3.20 -13.41
N PHE A 94 -10.77 -2.37 -14.41
CA PHE A 94 -11.77 -1.71 -15.25
C PHE A 94 -11.49 -2.02 -16.74
N PRO A 95 -12.07 -3.10 -17.29
CA PRO A 95 -11.84 -3.47 -18.70
C PRO A 95 -12.32 -2.42 -19.71
N ASP A 96 -13.24 -1.54 -19.30
CA ASP A 96 -13.79 -0.41 -20.07
C ASP A 96 -13.07 0.93 -19.80
N LEU A 97 -11.87 0.88 -19.18
CA LEU A 97 -11.03 2.03 -18.90
C LEU A 97 -10.53 2.66 -20.22
N THR A 98 -10.77 3.95 -20.39
CA THR A 98 -10.33 4.70 -21.59
C THR A 98 -9.10 5.56 -21.29
N SER A 99 -9.05 6.17 -20.13
CA SER A 99 -7.95 7.05 -19.73
C SER A 99 -7.91 7.23 -18.21
N PHE A 100 -6.74 7.54 -17.68
CA PHE A 100 -6.60 7.99 -16.28
C PHE A 100 -5.44 8.97 -16.12
N ARG A 101 -5.49 9.73 -15.04
CA ARG A 101 -4.42 10.63 -14.55
C ARG A 101 -4.19 10.34 -13.08
N GLN A 102 -2.96 10.57 -12.63
CA GLN A 102 -2.56 10.44 -11.24
C GLN A 102 -2.59 11.78 -10.52
N GLU A 103 -2.67 11.76 -9.20
CA GLU A 103 -2.51 12.90 -8.31
C GLU A 103 -3.48 14.07 -8.63
N VAL A 104 -4.78 13.78 -8.73
CA VAL A 104 -5.79 14.74 -9.17
C VAL A 104 -6.46 15.42 -7.98
N ALA A 105 -6.40 16.76 -7.95
CA ALA A 105 -7.09 17.56 -6.94
C ALA A 105 -8.60 17.51 -7.11
N TRP A 106 -9.32 17.42 -5.99
CA TRP A 106 -10.76 17.58 -5.88
C TRP A 106 -11.11 18.25 -4.54
N GLY A 107 -11.64 19.45 -4.58
CA GLY A 107 -11.84 20.25 -3.37
C GLY A 107 -10.51 20.44 -2.61
N ASP A 108 -10.53 20.17 -1.32
CA ASP A 108 -9.35 20.25 -0.44
C ASP A 108 -8.53 18.95 -0.38
N SER A 109 -8.81 18.00 -1.25
CA SER A 109 -8.12 16.72 -1.32
C SER A 109 -7.48 16.46 -2.65
N ARG A 110 -6.58 15.48 -2.67
CA ARG A 110 -5.96 14.94 -3.87
C ARG A 110 -6.13 13.44 -3.84
N PHE A 111 -6.80 12.92 -4.87
CA PHE A 111 -6.97 11.48 -5.07
C PHE A 111 -5.85 10.92 -5.93
N ASP A 112 -5.50 9.67 -5.68
CA ASP A 112 -4.40 9.00 -6.39
C ASP A 112 -4.67 8.87 -7.89
N PHE A 113 -5.93 8.62 -8.29
CA PHE A 113 -6.33 8.51 -9.68
C PHE A 113 -7.68 9.18 -9.96
N CYS A 114 -7.79 9.74 -11.17
CA CYS A 114 -9.05 10.10 -11.80
C CYS A 114 -9.01 9.63 -13.24
N GLY A 115 -10.10 9.09 -13.76
CA GLY A 115 -10.14 8.57 -15.11
C GLY A 115 -11.54 8.51 -15.70
N VAL A 116 -11.63 7.88 -16.89
CA VAL A 116 -12.89 7.63 -17.60
C VAL A 116 -13.00 6.14 -17.89
N LYS A 117 -14.11 5.53 -17.50
CA LYS A 117 -14.48 4.16 -17.81
C LYS A 117 -15.95 4.10 -18.23
N GLY A 118 -16.28 3.33 -19.28
CA GLY A 118 -17.64 3.25 -19.81
C GLY A 118 -18.26 4.62 -20.10
N GLY A 119 -17.45 5.61 -20.51
CA GLY A 119 -17.89 6.98 -20.77
C GLY A 119 -18.16 7.83 -19.51
N ARG A 120 -17.95 7.33 -18.30
CA ARG A 120 -18.17 8.03 -17.03
C ARG A 120 -16.86 8.33 -16.32
N SER A 121 -16.76 9.51 -15.73
CA SER A 121 -15.61 9.87 -14.89
C SER A 121 -15.65 9.14 -13.56
N PHE A 122 -14.48 8.79 -13.06
CA PHE A 122 -14.32 8.20 -11.72
C PHE A 122 -13.14 8.82 -10.96
N TYR A 123 -13.18 8.70 -9.63
CA TYR A 123 -12.05 8.93 -8.74
C TYR A 123 -11.71 7.65 -7.98
N LEU A 124 -10.43 7.43 -7.72
CA LEU A 124 -9.95 6.27 -6.99
C LEU A 124 -8.83 6.68 -6.03
N GLU A 125 -8.96 6.20 -4.79
CA GLU A 125 -7.93 6.29 -3.74
C GLU A 125 -7.28 4.94 -3.55
N VAL A 126 -5.96 4.91 -3.39
CA VAL A 126 -5.17 3.70 -3.16
C VAL A 126 -4.69 3.64 -1.71
N LYS A 127 -4.72 2.46 -1.12
CA LYS A 127 -4.21 2.19 0.22
C LYS A 127 -3.27 0.99 0.19
N GLY A 128 -2.00 1.19 0.55
CA GLY A 128 -1.06 0.10 0.74
C GLY A 128 -1.33 -0.63 2.05
N VAL A 129 -1.32 -1.95 2.04
CA VAL A 129 -1.60 -2.80 3.19
C VAL A 129 -0.43 -3.75 3.44
N THR A 130 0.14 -3.67 4.65
CA THR A 130 1.27 -4.50 5.08
C THR A 130 0.99 -5.24 6.39
N LEU A 131 -0.06 -4.84 7.13
CA LEU A 131 -0.40 -5.48 8.41
C LEU A 131 -1.15 -6.80 8.15
N GLU A 132 -0.56 -7.90 8.58
CA GLU A 132 -1.12 -9.25 8.46
C GLU A 132 -1.06 -9.97 9.80
N GLN A 133 -2.13 -10.71 10.14
CA GLN A 133 -2.23 -11.60 11.30
C GLN A 133 -3.02 -12.85 10.91
N ALA A 134 -2.42 -14.02 11.02
CA ALA A 134 -3.04 -15.31 10.70
C ALA A 134 -3.70 -15.34 9.31
N ASP A 135 -2.95 -14.93 8.28
CA ASP A 135 -3.35 -14.86 6.87
C ASP A 135 -4.49 -13.87 6.56
N ARG A 136 -4.91 -13.05 7.51
CA ARG A 136 -5.84 -11.94 7.31
C ARG A 136 -5.09 -10.62 7.35
N THR A 137 -5.51 -9.70 6.51
CA THR A 137 -4.91 -8.38 6.45
C THR A 137 -5.81 -7.32 7.04
N TYR A 138 -5.20 -6.28 7.61
CA TYR A 138 -5.91 -5.22 8.31
C TYR A 138 -5.41 -3.85 7.86
N PHE A 139 -6.34 -2.90 7.74
CA PHE A 139 -6.01 -1.51 7.48
C PHE A 139 -6.87 -0.57 8.34
N PRO A 140 -6.31 0.48 8.93
CA PRO A 140 -4.90 0.87 8.90
C PRO A 140 -4.04 0.17 9.99
N ASP A 141 -2.71 0.28 9.86
CA ASP A 141 -1.74 -0.16 10.88
C ASP A 141 -1.58 0.85 12.03
N ALA A 142 -1.97 2.10 11.81
CA ALA A 142 -2.01 3.20 12.77
C ALA A 142 -3.20 4.13 12.46
N PRO A 143 -3.71 4.92 13.45
CA PRO A 143 -4.79 5.87 13.20
C PRO A 143 -4.50 6.82 12.04
N THR A 144 -5.49 7.01 11.14
CA THR A 144 -5.35 7.79 9.91
C THR A 144 -6.53 8.72 9.67
N GLU A 145 -6.50 9.92 10.25
CA GLU A 145 -7.52 10.94 10.01
C GLU A 145 -7.67 11.26 8.51
N ARG A 146 -6.55 11.34 7.80
CA ARG A 146 -6.53 11.56 6.35
C ARG A 146 -7.23 10.42 5.60
N GLY A 147 -7.05 9.17 6.02
CA GLY A 147 -7.72 8.02 5.40
C GLY A 147 -9.23 8.10 5.54
N ALA A 148 -9.73 8.38 6.75
CA ALA A 148 -11.16 8.57 6.99
C ALA A 148 -11.73 9.79 6.25
N LYS A 149 -10.96 10.89 6.13
CA LYS A 149 -11.35 12.07 5.32
C LYS A 149 -11.54 11.68 3.86
N HIS A 150 -10.59 10.98 3.24
CA HIS A 150 -10.67 10.57 1.84
C HIS A 150 -11.90 9.68 1.57
N LEU A 151 -12.23 8.75 2.48
CA LEU A 151 -13.44 7.93 2.35
C LEU A 151 -14.73 8.76 2.38
N ARG A 152 -14.81 9.76 3.27
CA ARG A 152 -15.98 10.67 3.31
C ARG A 152 -16.11 11.51 2.02
N GLU A 153 -15.00 11.89 1.43
CA GLU A 153 -14.98 12.63 0.16
C GLU A 153 -15.35 11.75 -1.03
N LEU A 154 -14.88 10.51 -1.08
CA LEU A 154 -15.36 9.52 -2.05
C LEU A 154 -16.86 9.27 -1.92
N THR A 155 -17.36 9.24 -0.69
CA THR A 155 -18.81 9.14 -0.42
C THR A 155 -19.59 10.33 -1.04
N LYS A 156 -19.10 11.55 -0.87
CA LYS A 156 -19.71 12.74 -1.48
C LYS A 156 -19.67 12.71 -3.01
N LEU A 157 -18.55 12.28 -3.59
CA LEU A 157 -18.43 12.07 -5.04
C LEU A 157 -19.47 11.09 -5.55
N GLN A 158 -19.59 9.93 -4.91
CA GLN A 158 -20.56 8.91 -5.27
C GLN A 158 -22.00 9.42 -5.19
N GLN A 159 -22.34 10.14 -4.13
CA GLN A 159 -23.66 10.76 -3.94
C GLN A 159 -23.95 11.87 -4.96
N SER A 160 -22.94 12.53 -5.50
CA SER A 160 -23.10 13.53 -6.57
C SER A 160 -23.22 12.91 -7.97
N GLY A 161 -23.20 11.58 -8.09
CA GLY A 161 -23.32 10.86 -9.36
C GLY A 161 -21.98 10.61 -10.07
N THR A 162 -20.85 10.90 -9.43
CA THR A 162 -19.50 10.57 -9.94
C THR A 162 -19.04 9.25 -9.34
N ASP A 163 -18.62 8.31 -10.17
CA ASP A 163 -18.14 7.00 -9.70
C ASP A 163 -16.92 7.17 -8.79
N ALA A 164 -16.94 6.50 -7.64
CA ALA A 164 -15.89 6.62 -6.64
C ALA A 164 -15.43 5.23 -6.16
N TYR A 165 -14.10 5.07 -5.96
CA TYR A 165 -13.50 3.80 -5.62
C TYR A 165 -12.38 3.94 -4.58
N VAL A 166 -12.21 2.91 -3.74
CA VAL A 166 -11.00 2.68 -2.96
C VAL A 166 -10.41 1.33 -3.32
N LEU A 167 -9.12 1.29 -3.59
CA LEU A 167 -8.36 0.07 -3.89
C LEU A 167 -7.32 -0.14 -2.80
N PHE A 168 -7.42 -1.26 -2.10
CA PHE A 168 -6.41 -1.73 -1.17
C PHE A 168 -5.43 -2.62 -1.93
N VAL A 169 -4.17 -2.21 -1.97
CA VAL A 169 -3.05 -2.99 -2.52
C VAL A 169 -2.35 -3.69 -1.37
N ILE A 170 -2.60 -4.99 -1.23
CA ILE A 170 -2.01 -5.82 -0.19
C ILE A 170 -0.62 -6.24 -0.68
N GLN A 171 0.41 -5.72 -0.04
CA GLN A 171 1.79 -5.81 -0.48
C GLN A 171 2.45 -7.16 -0.11
N MET A 172 1.67 -8.23 -0.18
CA MET A 172 2.05 -9.62 0.02
C MET A 172 1.05 -10.55 -0.66
N GLN A 173 1.39 -11.83 -0.80
CA GLN A 173 0.53 -12.87 -1.37
C GLN A 173 -0.07 -13.80 -0.31
N ASP A 174 -0.98 -14.67 -0.75
CA ASP A 174 -1.55 -15.78 0.02
C ASP A 174 -2.28 -15.30 1.28
N VAL A 175 -3.14 -14.30 1.13
CA VAL A 175 -3.98 -13.76 2.20
C VAL A 175 -5.46 -14.10 1.98
N LEU A 176 -6.19 -14.30 3.06
CA LEU A 176 -7.59 -14.75 3.02
C LEU A 176 -8.59 -13.61 2.89
N SER A 177 -8.32 -12.48 3.52
CA SER A 177 -9.24 -11.35 3.57
C SER A 177 -8.54 -10.04 3.94
N LEU A 178 -9.22 -8.93 3.64
CA LEU A 178 -8.94 -7.61 4.19
C LEU A 178 -10.08 -7.19 5.12
N GLU A 179 -9.73 -6.64 6.27
CA GLU A 179 -10.67 -6.08 7.25
C GLU A 179 -10.26 -4.67 7.65
N ALA A 180 -11.26 -3.80 7.90
CA ALA A 180 -11.00 -2.52 8.55
C ALA A 180 -10.54 -2.76 9.99
N ASN A 181 -9.37 -2.22 10.35
CA ASN A 181 -8.80 -2.37 11.69
C ASN A 181 -9.51 -1.47 12.71
N ARG A 182 -10.73 -1.84 13.06
CA ARG A 182 -11.57 -1.09 14.01
C ARG A 182 -10.91 -0.89 15.37
N ARG A 183 -10.03 -1.80 15.78
CA ARG A 183 -9.29 -1.68 17.06
C ARG A 183 -8.29 -0.52 17.01
N THR A 184 -7.69 -0.29 15.87
CA THR A 184 -6.70 0.76 15.66
C THR A 184 -7.36 2.09 15.29
N ASP A 185 -8.37 2.07 14.42
CA ASP A 185 -9.05 3.27 13.92
C ASP A 185 -10.55 3.00 13.69
N PRO A 186 -11.40 3.15 14.71
CA PRO A 186 -12.85 3.02 14.58
C PRO A 186 -13.44 3.99 13.56
N ALA A 187 -12.89 5.23 13.50
CA ALA A 187 -13.40 6.27 12.60
C ALA A 187 -13.16 5.92 11.13
N PHE A 188 -12.02 5.29 10.80
CA PHE A 188 -11.75 4.78 9.47
C PHE A 188 -12.71 3.62 9.11
N ALA A 189 -12.92 2.69 10.05
CA ALA A 189 -13.81 1.55 9.84
C ALA A 189 -15.27 2.01 9.59
N ASP A 190 -15.77 2.98 10.37
CA ASP A 190 -17.09 3.57 10.18
C ASP A 190 -17.19 4.31 8.84
N ALA A 191 -16.16 5.08 8.45
CA ALA A 191 -16.13 5.77 7.18
C ALA A 191 -16.10 4.80 5.99
N LEU A 192 -15.39 3.66 6.09
CA LEU A 192 -15.36 2.63 5.04
C LEU A 192 -16.74 1.96 4.88
N LEU A 193 -17.38 1.64 5.98
CA LEU A 193 -18.73 1.06 5.98
C LEU A 193 -19.75 2.03 5.36
N ALA A 194 -19.71 3.31 5.75
CA ALA A 194 -20.58 4.36 5.19
C ALA A 194 -20.31 4.58 3.69
N ALA A 195 -19.04 4.59 3.26
CA ALA A 195 -18.66 4.72 1.86
C ALA A 195 -19.25 3.57 1.02
N ARG A 196 -19.10 2.33 1.48
CA ARG A 196 -19.70 1.16 0.83
C ARG A 196 -21.23 1.28 0.74
N ALA A 197 -21.89 1.65 1.83
CA ALA A 197 -23.35 1.82 1.86
C ALA A 197 -23.84 2.89 0.89
N ALA A 198 -23.04 3.93 0.63
CA ALA A 198 -23.31 4.96 -0.36
C ALA A 198 -23.01 4.54 -1.81
N GLY A 199 -22.47 3.33 -2.04
CA GLY A 199 -22.17 2.82 -3.37
C GLY A 199 -20.73 3.03 -3.85
N VAL A 200 -19.81 3.50 -2.99
CA VAL A 200 -18.37 3.55 -3.31
C VAL A 200 -17.88 2.14 -3.54
N GLY A 201 -17.21 1.89 -4.67
CA GLY A 201 -16.62 0.60 -4.96
C GLY A 201 -15.40 0.35 -4.06
N VAL A 202 -15.39 -0.78 -3.34
CA VAL A 202 -14.31 -1.15 -2.43
C VAL A 202 -13.66 -2.44 -2.95
N TYR A 203 -12.38 -2.34 -3.31
CA TYR A 203 -11.61 -3.43 -3.87
C TYR A 203 -10.35 -3.70 -3.06
N ALA A 204 -9.93 -4.95 -3.02
CA ALA A 204 -8.63 -5.34 -2.51
C ALA A 204 -7.97 -6.33 -3.47
N VAL A 205 -6.66 -6.20 -3.64
CA VAL A 205 -5.86 -7.08 -4.47
C VAL A 205 -4.59 -7.45 -3.72
N ASP A 206 -4.21 -8.71 -3.73
CA ASP A 206 -2.92 -9.17 -3.23
C ASP A 206 -1.83 -9.03 -4.29
N CYS A 207 -0.58 -9.15 -3.87
CA CYS A 207 0.56 -9.00 -4.76
C CYS A 207 1.50 -10.20 -4.67
N LEU A 208 1.90 -10.71 -5.82
CA LEU A 208 3.12 -11.51 -5.90
C LEU A 208 4.31 -10.60 -5.62
N VAL A 209 5.04 -10.90 -4.57
CA VAL A 209 6.23 -10.16 -4.17
C VAL A 209 7.44 -11.07 -4.35
N THR A 210 8.37 -10.64 -5.20
CA THR A 210 9.71 -11.22 -5.34
C THR A 210 10.75 -10.22 -4.84
N PRO A 211 12.00 -10.62 -4.60
CA PRO A 211 13.02 -9.67 -4.16
C PRO A 211 13.15 -8.43 -5.06
N ASP A 212 12.91 -8.57 -6.36
CA ASP A 212 13.08 -7.52 -7.37
C ASP A 212 11.78 -6.97 -7.95
N SER A 213 10.61 -7.51 -7.57
CA SER A 213 9.35 -7.05 -8.18
C SER A 213 8.13 -7.20 -7.28
N VAL A 214 7.10 -6.41 -7.60
CA VAL A 214 5.77 -6.50 -6.98
C VAL A 214 4.72 -6.37 -8.07
N THR A 215 3.82 -7.36 -8.16
CA THR A 215 2.79 -7.41 -9.20
C THR A 215 1.44 -7.80 -8.58
N ALA A 216 0.39 -7.03 -8.87
CA ALA A 216 -0.98 -7.37 -8.45
C ALA A 216 -1.43 -8.70 -9.05
N GLN A 217 -2.01 -9.58 -8.23
CA GLN A 217 -2.44 -10.92 -8.65
C GLN A 217 -3.95 -11.13 -8.57
N SER A 218 -4.45 -11.39 -7.39
CA SER A 218 -5.81 -11.88 -7.17
C SER A 218 -6.63 -10.89 -6.36
N THR A 219 -7.91 -10.81 -6.65
CA THR A 219 -8.84 -10.07 -5.79
C THR A 219 -8.98 -10.76 -4.44
N VAL A 220 -8.98 -9.98 -3.37
CA VAL A 220 -9.11 -10.46 -1.99
C VAL A 220 -10.47 -10.00 -1.43
N PRO A 221 -11.22 -10.86 -0.74
CA PRO A 221 -12.47 -10.47 -0.09
C PRO A 221 -12.25 -9.34 0.94
N VAL A 222 -13.06 -8.28 0.88
CA VAL A 222 -13.10 -7.25 1.92
C VAL A 222 -14.24 -7.56 2.87
N LEU A 223 -13.94 -7.80 4.13
CA LEU A 223 -14.92 -8.11 5.17
C LEU A 223 -15.28 -6.83 5.95
N PHE A 224 -16.58 -6.62 6.11
CA PHE A 224 -17.15 -5.47 6.81
C PHE A 224 -17.79 -5.94 8.12
N LEU A 225 -16.92 -6.20 9.10
CA LEU A 225 -17.29 -6.72 10.42
C LEU A 225 -17.41 -5.58 11.45
#